data_de499b4c28f47050ffb31fc094172632
#
_entry.id   de499b4c28f47050ffb31fc094172632
#
_cell.length_a   1.000
_cell.length_b   1.000
_cell.length_c   1.000
_cell.angle_alpha   90.00
_cell.angle_beta   90.00
_cell.angle_gamma   90.00
#
_symmetry.space_group_name_H-M   'P 1'
#
loop_
_entity.id
_entity.type
_entity.pdbx_description
1 polymer ?
#
loop_
_entity_poly.entity_id
_entity_poly.type
_entity_poly.pdbx_seq_one_letter_code
_entity_poly.pdbx_strand_id
1 'polypeptide(L)'
;MEKMEFSGKQKAEAMQYQWTKRADVWKTEALVLILLTAFTFVINRHMEIKGLYMDDLYQWFCFNDNPFFTAVFTSGGTRFRALYNLVAWTEMKLFGTHVNWYVPFNIVLNSCLAYNLYRMAKRFSHSAYVGILCAVMFLMSRMSYYQIGQALGLM
;
A
#
# COMPACT_ATOMS: atom_id res chain seq x y z
N MET A 1 41.92 -7.49 -34.38
CA MET A 1 40.45 -7.60 -34.44
C MET A 1 39.87 -8.52 -33.36
N GLU A 2 40.49 -9.64 -33.06
CA GLU A 2 40.01 -10.69 -32.12
C GLU A 2 39.80 -10.20 -30.65
N LYS A 3 40.70 -9.33 -30.15
CA LYS A 3 40.57 -8.79 -28.78
C LYS A 3 39.35 -7.89 -28.54
N MET A 4 38.81 -7.23 -29.56
CA MET A 4 37.62 -6.36 -29.43
C MET A 4 36.35 -7.17 -29.42
N GLU A 5 36.30 -8.27 -30.14
CA GLU A 5 35.12 -9.18 -30.19
C GLU A 5 34.92 -9.94 -28.87
N PHE A 6 36.01 -10.37 -28.25
CA PHE A 6 36.00 -11.05 -26.94
C PHE A 6 35.50 -10.12 -25.82
N SER A 7 35.85 -8.85 -25.86
CA SER A 7 35.35 -7.82 -24.91
C SER A 7 33.84 -7.56 -25.07
N GLY A 8 33.33 -7.61 -26.27
CA GLY A 8 31.89 -7.42 -26.56
C GLY A 8 31.00 -8.54 -26.00
N LYS A 9 31.42 -9.80 -26.21
CA LYS A 9 30.71 -10.97 -25.67
C LYS A 9 30.66 -10.99 -24.14
N GLN A 10 31.79 -10.74 -23.48
CA GLN A 10 31.84 -10.70 -22.03
C GLN A 10 30.94 -9.59 -21.43
N LYS A 11 30.87 -8.42 -22.08
CA LYS A 11 29.95 -7.35 -21.64
C LYS A 11 28.48 -7.74 -21.83
N ALA A 12 28.14 -8.40 -22.93
CA ALA A 12 26.78 -8.88 -23.19
C ALA A 12 26.35 -9.95 -22.18
N GLU A 13 27.21 -10.92 -21.87
CA GLU A 13 26.96 -11.95 -20.87
C GLU A 13 26.82 -11.38 -19.45
N ALA A 14 27.66 -10.44 -19.07
CA ALA A 14 27.58 -9.75 -17.79
C ALA A 14 26.27 -8.93 -17.66
N MET A 15 25.86 -8.27 -18.75
CA MET A 15 24.62 -7.51 -18.80
C MET A 15 23.41 -8.46 -18.69
N GLN A 16 23.41 -9.56 -19.43
CA GLN A 16 22.34 -10.57 -19.39
C GLN A 16 22.24 -11.20 -17.98
N TYR A 17 23.36 -11.50 -17.33
CA TYR A 17 23.39 -12.00 -15.95
C TYR A 17 22.82 -10.99 -14.95
N GLN A 18 23.12 -9.70 -15.11
CA GLN A 18 22.53 -8.65 -14.26
C GLN A 18 21.02 -8.52 -14.45
N TRP A 19 20.51 -8.65 -15.67
CA TRP A 19 19.09 -8.60 -15.98
C TRP A 19 18.34 -9.79 -15.38
N THR A 20 18.87 -11.01 -15.50
CA THR A 20 18.26 -12.20 -14.88
C THR A 20 18.22 -12.10 -13.37
N LYS A 21 19.32 -11.68 -12.75
CA LYS A 21 19.38 -11.49 -11.30
C LYS A 21 18.38 -10.43 -10.78
N ARG A 22 18.21 -9.33 -11.52
CA ARG A 22 17.18 -8.32 -11.22
C ARG A 22 15.76 -8.89 -11.36
N ALA A 23 15.50 -9.65 -12.42
CA ALA A 23 14.19 -10.25 -12.63
C ALA A 23 13.81 -11.22 -11.52
N ASP A 24 14.73 -12.01 -11.00
CA ASP A 24 14.46 -12.94 -9.90
C ASP A 24 14.22 -12.22 -8.56
N VAL A 25 14.91 -11.11 -8.32
CA VAL A 25 14.64 -10.25 -7.15
C VAL A 25 13.22 -9.68 -7.24
N TRP A 26 12.82 -9.18 -8.41
CA TRP A 26 11.47 -8.62 -8.60
C TRP A 26 10.37 -9.69 -8.41
N LYS A 27 10.57 -10.90 -8.89
CA LYS A 27 9.63 -12.01 -8.68
C LYS A 27 9.46 -12.33 -7.19
N THR A 28 10.57 -12.39 -6.46
CA THR A 28 10.54 -12.65 -5.01
C THR A 28 9.82 -11.53 -4.25
N GLU A 29 10.11 -10.27 -4.56
CA GLU A 29 9.46 -9.12 -3.93
C GLU A 29 7.95 -9.06 -4.26
N ALA A 30 7.58 -9.34 -5.50
CA ALA A 30 6.17 -9.43 -5.91
C ALA A 30 5.45 -10.58 -5.19
N LEU A 31 6.09 -11.74 -5.05
CA LEU A 31 5.53 -12.87 -4.31
C LEU A 31 5.26 -12.50 -2.84
N VAL A 32 6.21 -11.82 -2.19
CA VAL A 32 6.02 -11.35 -0.81
C VAL A 32 4.82 -10.40 -0.70
N LEU A 33 4.68 -9.44 -1.62
CA LEU A 33 3.53 -8.53 -1.63
C LEU A 33 2.22 -9.30 -1.81
N ILE A 34 2.16 -10.24 -2.74
CA ILE A 34 0.97 -11.08 -2.99
C ILE A 34 0.61 -11.89 -1.74
N LEU A 35 1.60 -12.51 -1.08
CA LEU A 35 1.38 -13.29 0.13
C LEU A 35 0.91 -12.42 1.30
N LEU A 36 1.48 -11.24 1.51
CA LEU A 36 1.02 -10.28 2.52
C LEU A 36 -0.42 -9.83 2.24
N THR A 37 -0.75 -9.56 0.99
CA THR A 37 -2.13 -9.17 0.59
C THR A 37 -3.11 -10.32 0.83
N ALA A 38 -2.78 -11.52 0.39
CA ALA A 38 -3.60 -12.71 0.63
C ALA A 38 -3.80 -12.98 2.13
N PHE A 39 -2.74 -12.86 2.93
CA PHE A 39 -2.81 -12.98 4.38
C PHE A 39 -3.75 -11.92 4.98
N THR A 40 -3.65 -10.66 4.56
CA THR A 40 -4.51 -9.58 5.02
C THR A 40 -5.98 -9.83 4.67
N PHE A 41 -6.26 -10.34 3.47
CA PHE A 41 -7.62 -10.75 3.09
C PHE A 41 -8.16 -11.88 3.97
N VAL A 42 -7.35 -12.89 4.25
CA VAL A 42 -7.77 -14.04 5.07
C VAL A 42 -8.12 -13.62 6.49
N ILE A 43 -7.29 -12.80 7.14
CA ILE A 43 -7.53 -12.38 8.53
C ILE A 43 -8.68 -11.38 8.66
N ASN A 44 -9.00 -10.62 7.60
CA ASN A 44 -10.05 -9.60 7.59
C ASN A 44 -11.29 -10.02 6.77
N ARG A 45 -11.44 -11.31 6.43
CA ARG A 45 -12.52 -11.82 5.56
C ARG A 45 -13.95 -11.57 6.05
N HIS A 46 -14.12 -11.30 7.34
CA HIS A 46 -15.43 -11.02 7.96
C HIS A 46 -15.64 -9.54 8.26
N MET A 47 -14.72 -8.68 7.82
CA MET A 47 -14.83 -7.26 8.05
C MET A 47 -15.75 -6.63 7.01
N GLU A 48 -16.80 -5.96 7.48
CA GLU A 48 -17.79 -5.28 6.65
C GLU A 48 -18.04 -3.88 7.19
N ILE A 49 -18.07 -2.91 6.31
CA ILE A 49 -18.53 -1.55 6.60
C ILE A 49 -20.00 -1.49 6.21
N LYS A 50 -20.87 -1.33 7.21
CA LYS A 50 -22.33 -1.33 7.00
C LYS A 50 -22.90 0.01 6.52
N GLY A 51 -22.11 1.08 6.59
CA GLY A 51 -22.52 2.40 6.15
C GLY A 51 -21.49 3.46 6.51
N LEU A 52 -21.67 4.64 5.93
CA LEU A 52 -20.88 5.82 6.29
C LEU A 52 -21.40 6.39 7.63
N TYR A 53 -20.52 6.59 8.60
CA TYR A 53 -20.85 7.16 9.90
C TYR A 53 -20.63 8.68 9.92
N MET A 54 -20.97 9.33 11.04
CA MET A 54 -21.01 10.79 11.17
C MET A 54 -19.81 11.51 10.53
N ASP A 55 -18.58 11.10 10.87
CA ASP A 55 -17.37 11.76 10.36
C ASP A 55 -17.16 11.48 8.87
N ASP A 56 -17.48 10.26 8.42
CA ASP A 56 -17.40 9.87 7.02
C ASP A 56 -18.42 10.67 6.17
N LEU A 57 -19.65 10.84 6.68
CA LEU A 57 -20.68 11.65 6.03
C LEU A 57 -20.28 13.12 5.98
N TYR A 58 -19.73 13.66 7.06
CA TYR A 58 -19.25 15.05 7.08
C TYR A 58 -18.14 15.25 6.04
N GLN A 59 -17.17 14.34 5.97
CA GLN A 59 -16.11 14.42 4.96
C GLN A 59 -16.66 14.22 3.54
N TRP A 60 -17.62 13.32 3.36
CA TRP A 60 -18.26 13.12 2.06
C TRP A 60 -18.93 14.40 1.55
N PHE A 61 -19.67 15.12 2.41
CA PHE A 61 -20.21 16.43 2.08
C PHE A 61 -19.12 17.44 1.78
N CYS A 62 -18.12 17.56 2.63
CA CYS A 62 -17.00 18.49 2.41
C CYS A 62 -16.28 18.23 1.08
N PHE A 63 -16.11 16.97 0.69
CA PHE A 63 -15.43 16.63 -0.56
C PHE A 63 -16.31 16.79 -1.80
N ASN A 64 -17.63 16.80 -1.67
CA ASN A 64 -18.53 17.08 -2.79
C ASN A 64 -18.77 18.59 -3.00
N ASP A 65 -18.85 19.35 -1.92
CA ASP A 65 -19.17 20.78 -1.97
C ASP A 65 -17.96 21.66 -2.27
N ASN A 66 -16.74 21.16 -2.03
CA ASN A 66 -15.52 21.94 -2.23
C ASN A 66 -14.72 21.48 -3.46
N PRO A 67 -14.03 22.41 -4.17
CA PRO A 67 -13.10 22.08 -5.24
C PRO A 67 -11.92 21.27 -4.68
N PHE A 68 -11.30 20.44 -5.52
CA PHE A 68 -10.22 19.51 -5.16
C PHE A 68 -9.14 20.12 -4.26
N PHE A 69 -8.61 21.28 -4.60
CA PHE A 69 -7.53 21.91 -3.82
C PHE A 69 -7.99 22.28 -2.41
N THR A 70 -9.20 22.82 -2.28
CA THR A 70 -9.78 23.17 -0.97
C THR A 70 -10.06 21.91 -0.16
N ALA A 71 -10.65 20.90 -0.78
CA ALA A 71 -10.96 19.63 -0.13
C ALA A 71 -9.71 18.93 0.41
N VAL A 72 -8.63 18.89 -0.37
CA VAL A 72 -7.41 18.14 0.00
C VAL A 72 -6.48 18.93 0.93
N PHE A 73 -6.30 20.22 0.70
CA PHE A 73 -5.29 21.00 1.40
C PHE A 73 -5.80 21.87 2.54
N THR A 74 -7.09 22.25 2.54
CA THR A 74 -7.65 23.16 3.55
C THR A 74 -8.75 22.56 4.41
N SER A 75 -9.31 21.41 4.02
CA SER A 75 -10.34 20.75 4.83
C SER A 75 -9.73 20.13 6.08
N GLY A 76 -10.29 20.39 7.24
CA GLY A 76 -9.97 19.66 8.45
C GLY A 76 -9.37 20.45 9.60
N GLY A 77 -9.56 21.76 9.65
CA GLY A 77 -9.25 22.56 10.84
C GLY A 77 -7.75 22.67 11.14
N THR A 78 -7.35 22.41 12.38
CA THR A 78 -6.00 22.70 12.91
C THR A 78 -4.89 21.74 12.45
N ARG A 79 -5.20 20.66 11.75
CA ARG A 79 -4.22 19.63 11.37
C ARG A 79 -4.08 19.53 9.85
N PHE A 80 -2.86 19.75 9.35
CA PHE A 80 -2.55 19.53 7.96
C PHE A 80 -2.45 18.02 7.66
N ARG A 81 -3.43 17.48 6.93
CA ARG A 81 -3.54 16.04 6.61
C ARG A 81 -3.70 15.81 5.10
N ALA A 82 -2.89 16.50 4.28
CA ALA A 82 -3.06 16.49 2.82
C ALA A 82 -3.05 15.07 2.21
N LEU A 83 -2.13 14.20 2.65
CA LEU A 83 -2.08 12.82 2.14
C LEU A 83 -3.32 12.01 2.53
N TYR A 84 -3.78 12.15 3.76
CA TYR A 84 -5.02 11.53 4.22
C TYR A 84 -6.22 12.01 3.39
N ASN A 85 -6.39 13.33 3.28
CA ASN A 85 -7.49 13.92 2.51
C ASN A 85 -7.43 13.53 1.04
N LEU A 86 -6.22 13.38 0.45
CA LEU A 86 -6.04 12.93 -0.93
C LEU A 86 -6.54 11.49 -1.12
N VAL A 87 -6.15 10.58 -0.22
CA VAL A 87 -6.60 9.18 -0.27
C VAL A 87 -8.11 9.10 -0.06
N ALA A 88 -8.63 9.73 1.00
CA ALA A 88 -10.05 9.74 1.32
C ALA A 88 -10.90 10.37 0.20
N TRP A 89 -10.43 11.48 -0.40
CA TRP A 89 -11.10 12.10 -1.54
C TRP A 89 -11.12 11.14 -2.74
N THR A 90 -10.01 10.47 -3.02
CA THR A 90 -9.91 9.49 -4.11
C THR A 90 -10.87 8.32 -3.90
N GLU A 91 -10.89 7.74 -2.69
CA GLU A 91 -11.81 6.66 -2.33
C GLU A 91 -13.28 7.09 -2.50
N MET A 92 -13.63 8.25 -1.98
CA MET A 92 -15.00 8.77 -2.08
C MET A 92 -15.42 9.07 -3.51
N LYS A 93 -14.51 9.57 -4.37
CA LYS A 93 -14.81 9.80 -5.80
C LYS A 93 -14.90 8.50 -6.59
N LEU A 94 -14.13 7.46 -6.23
CA LEU A 94 -14.16 6.17 -6.90
C LEU A 94 -15.37 5.31 -6.48
N PHE A 95 -15.65 5.27 -5.18
CA PHE A 95 -16.62 4.31 -4.64
C PHE A 95 -17.95 4.97 -4.23
N GLY A 96 -17.94 6.28 -3.93
CA GLY A 96 -19.14 7.01 -3.52
C GLY A 96 -19.85 6.34 -2.34
N THR A 97 -21.10 5.99 -2.51
CA THR A 97 -21.93 5.31 -1.50
C THR A 97 -21.77 3.78 -1.50
N HIS A 98 -20.96 3.21 -2.39
CA HIS A 98 -20.76 1.75 -2.48
C HIS A 98 -19.77 1.26 -1.41
N VAL A 99 -20.23 1.15 -0.17
CA VAL A 99 -19.42 0.81 1.01
C VAL A 99 -18.65 -0.51 0.90
N ASN A 100 -19.11 -1.44 0.07
CA ASN A 100 -18.49 -2.76 -0.10
C ASN A 100 -17.07 -2.71 -0.71
N TRP A 101 -16.70 -1.61 -1.36
CA TRP A 101 -15.40 -1.47 -2.02
C TRP A 101 -14.32 -0.86 -1.11
N TYR A 102 -14.70 -0.20 -0.02
CA TYR A 102 -13.75 0.45 0.90
C TYR A 102 -12.87 -0.60 1.61
N VAL A 103 -13.46 -1.68 2.14
CA VAL A 103 -12.68 -2.72 2.83
C VAL A 103 -11.64 -3.38 1.93
N PRO A 104 -11.97 -3.89 0.72
CA PRO A 104 -10.99 -4.45 -0.19
C PRO A 104 -9.87 -3.46 -0.56
N PHE A 105 -10.22 -2.21 -0.78
CA PHE A 105 -9.25 -1.16 -1.13
C PHE A 105 -8.32 -0.87 0.05
N ASN A 106 -8.86 -0.71 1.26
CA ASN A 106 -8.08 -0.51 2.48
C ASN A 106 -7.17 -1.70 2.79
N ILE A 107 -7.60 -2.94 2.49
CA ILE A 107 -6.75 -4.13 2.59
C ILE A 107 -5.54 -4.01 1.66
N VAL A 108 -5.74 -3.59 0.42
CA VAL A 108 -4.63 -3.41 -0.54
C VAL A 108 -3.68 -2.31 -0.06
N LEU A 109 -4.19 -1.14 0.36
CA LEU A 109 -3.37 -0.05 0.88
C LEU A 109 -2.57 -0.48 2.12
N ASN A 110 -3.22 -1.16 3.05
CA ASN A 110 -2.59 -1.64 4.27
C ASN A 110 -1.52 -2.70 3.99
N SER A 111 -1.75 -3.56 2.98
CA SER A 111 -0.76 -4.53 2.51
C SER A 111 0.45 -3.87 1.86
N CYS A 112 0.24 -2.79 1.11
CA CYS A 112 1.33 -1.98 0.57
C CYS A 112 2.16 -1.32 1.69
N LEU A 113 1.52 -0.85 2.75
CA LEU A 113 2.20 -0.31 3.92
C LEU A 113 3.02 -1.39 4.65
N ALA A 114 2.43 -2.56 4.88
CA ALA A 114 3.12 -3.72 5.45
C ALA A 114 4.33 -4.15 4.60
N TYR A 115 4.19 -4.14 3.30
CA TYR A 115 5.29 -4.43 2.38
C TYR A 115 6.42 -3.39 2.46
N ASN A 116 6.10 -2.10 2.62
CA ASN A 116 7.13 -1.10 2.87
C ASN A 116 7.86 -1.33 4.19
N LEU A 117 7.14 -1.70 5.26
CA LEU A 117 7.74 -2.09 6.54
C LEU A 117 8.65 -3.32 6.39
N TYR A 118 8.21 -4.34 5.65
CA TYR A 118 9.05 -5.49 5.29
C TYR A 118 10.36 -5.05 4.64
N ARG A 119 10.28 -4.19 3.61
CA ARG A 119 11.48 -3.71 2.90
C ARG A 119 12.41 -2.92 3.81
N MET A 120 11.88 -2.05 4.65
CA MET A 120 12.65 -1.28 5.61
C MET A 120 13.35 -2.19 6.62
N ALA A 121 12.60 -3.08 7.28
CA ALA A 121 13.14 -4.00 8.26
C ALA A 121 14.18 -4.95 7.66
N LYS A 122 13.94 -5.49 6.46
CA LYS A 122 14.90 -6.29 5.70
C LYS A 122 16.19 -5.52 5.41
N ARG A 123 16.09 -4.24 5.07
CA ARG A 123 17.25 -3.38 4.76
C ARG A 123 18.09 -3.12 6.00
N PHE A 124 17.47 -2.85 7.15
CA PHE A 124 18.18 -2.56 8.40
C PHE A 124 18.76 -3.82 9.06
N SER A 125 18.04 -4.93 9.05
CA SER A 125 18.46 -6.18 9.69
C SER A 125 19.29 -7.09 8.79
N HIS A 126 19.36 -6.80 7.49
CA HIS A 126 19.92 -7.69 6.46
C HIS A 126 19.27 -9.08 6.42
N SER A 127 18.07 -9.23 6.98
CA SER A 127 17.34 -10.50 7.11
C SER A 127 15.91 -10.40 6.56
N ALA A 128 15.58 -11.26 5.61
CA ALA A 128 14.22 -11.35 5.07
C ALA A 128 13.21 -11.83 6.14
N TYR A 129 13.64 -12.70 7.06
CA TYR A 129 12.79 -13.21 8.14
C TYR A 129 12.33 -12.09 9.08
N VAL A 130 13.26 -11.22 9.49
CA VAL A 130 12.93 -10.04 10.32
C VAL A 130 11.96 -9.13 9.59
N GLY A 131 12.16 -8.93 8.28
CA GLY A 131 11.25 -8.15 7.47
C GLY A 131 9.84 -8.71 7.45
N ILE A 132 9.69 -10.01 7.19
CA ILE A 132 8.38 -10.70 7.18
C ILE A 132 7.74 -10.63 8.56
N LEU A 133 8.48 -10.90 9.63
CA LEU A 133 7.97 -10.83 10.99
C LEU A 133 7.40 -9.45 11.32
N CYS A 134 8.14 -8.39 11.02
CA CYS A 134 7.67 -7.00 11.22
C CYS A 134 6.38 -6.71 10.44
N ALA A 135 6.30 -7.13 9.18
CA ALA A 135 5.12 -6.93 8.36
C ALA A 135 3.89 -7.70 8.91
N VAL A 136 4.07 -8.95 9.30
CA VAL A 136 2.99 -9.78 9.88
C VAL A 136 2.54 -9.21 11.22
N MET A 137 3.46 -8.82 12.11
CA MET A 137 3.11 -8.18 13.39
C MET A 137 2.31 -6.88 13.17
N PHE A 138 2.69 -6.08 12.17
CA PHE A 138 1.92 -4.89 11.80
C PHE A 138 0.51 -5.27 11.33
N LEU A 139 0.37 -6.22 10.41
CA LEU A 139 -0.93 -6.64 9.88
C LEU A 139 -1.86 -7.24 10.96
N MET A 140 -1.30 -7.88 11.98
CA MET A 140 -2.05 -8.40 13.13
C MET A 140 -2.30 -7.34 14.22
N SER A 141 -1.78 -6.13 14.06
CA SER A 141 -1.93 -5.07 15.06
C SER A 141 -3.33 -4.46 15.03
N ARG A 142 -3.74 -3.90 16.18
CA ARG A 142 -4.97 -3.13 16.31
C ARG A 142 -5.02 -1.93 15.33
N MET A 143 -3.87 -1.34 15.03
CA MET A 143 -3.76 -0.23 14.07
C MET A 143 -4.19 -0.67 12.67
N SER A 144 -3.67 -1.80 12.19
CA SER A 144 -4.05 -2.37 10.90
C SER A 144 -5.55 -2.68 10.83
N TYR A 145 -6.09 -3.29 11.89
CA TYR A 145 -7.53 -3.59 11.99
C TYR A 145 -8.39 -2.33 11.87
N TYR A 146 -8.07 -1.27 12.60
CA TYR A 146 -8.81 -0.01 12.52
C TYR A 146 -8.69 0.67 11.15
N GLN A 147 -7.50 0.64 10.53
CA GLN A 147 -7.30 1.23 9.21
C GLN A 147 -8.16 0.57 8.13
N ILE A 148 -8.40 -0.74 8.24
CA ILE A 148 -9.21 -1.48 7.27
C ILE A 148 -10.71 -1.33 7.56
N GLY A 149 -11.09 -1.32 8.83
CA GLY A 149 -12.49 -1.33 9.26
C GLY A 149 -13.21 0.01 9.24
N GLN A 150 -12.49 1.10 9.00
CA GLN A 150 -13.08 2.43 8.85
C GLN A 150 -13.26 2.76 7.36
N ALA A 151 -14.39 3.35 6.98
CA ALA A 151 -14.65 3.72 5.59
C ALA A 151 -13.54 4.64 5.04
N LEU A 152 -12.99 5.49 5.89
CA LEU A 152 -11.87 6.39 5.59
C LEU A 152 -10.59 6.03 6.36
N GLY A 153 -10.40 4.80 6.69
CA GLY A 153 -9.21 4.06 7.13
C GLY A 153 -8.11 4.73 7.98
N LEU A 154 -8.21 6.00 8.32
CA LEU A 154 -7.09 6.79 8.83
C LEU A 154 -7.54 7.81 9.89
N MET A 155 -8.02 7.35 11.03
CA MET A 155 -8.03 8.21 12.21
C MET A 155 -6.79 8.05 13.06
#